data_098b52e5edf5d8ec1fa4d580da879c16
#
_entry.id   098b52e5edf5d8ec1fa4d580da879c16
#
_cell.length_a   1.000
_cell.length_b   1.000
_cell.length_c   1.000
_cell.angle_alpha   90.00
_cell.angle_beta   90.00
_cell.angle_gamma   90.00
#
_symmetry.space_group_name_H-M   'P 1'
#
loop_
_entity.id
_entity.type
_entity.pdbx_description
1 polymer ?
#
loop_
_entity_poly.entity_id
_entity_poly.type
_entity_poly.pdbx_seq_one_letter_code
_entity_poly.pdbx_strand_id
1 'polypeptide(L)'
;VVRKYNIDTIYNLAAILSATAELNPMLGWNVGIGSLVNCLEVARVFGCAVFTPSSIGAFGPNTPKDMTPQDTIQRPNTIYGVTKVTGELLSDYYFTRFGVDTRSVRFPGLISNLTLPGGGTTDYAVEIYYSAVKGEKFICPLEKGTFMDMMYMPDALDAMVDIMEADPSKLIHRNSFNVTAMSFDPEILYNTIKKYIPTFEMEYKPEPIKQAIANSWPNSLDDSCARNEWGWNPKYDLDKMSVDMIETLRAKLGK
;
A
#
# COMPACT_ATOMS: atom_id res chain seq x y z
N VAL A 1 25.68 -5.74 -10.56
CA VAL A 1 24.47 -6.29 -11.22
C VAL A 1 24.12 -5.41 -12.41
N VAL A 2 23.79 -4.13 -12.24
CA VAL A 2 23.27 -3.21 -13.27
C VAL A 2 24.16 -3.23 -14.53
N ARG A 3 25.45 -2.96 -14.39
CA ARG A 3 26.42 -2.97 -15.51
C ARG A 3 26.54 -4.31 -16.22
N LYS A 4 26.48 -5.43 -15.44
CA LYS A 4 26.65 -6.77 -15.98
C LYS A 4 25.48 -7.23 -16.84
N TYR A 5 24.27 -6.81 -16.48
CA TYR A 5 23.03 -7.26 -17.10
C TYR A 5 22.27 -6.18 -17.87
N ASN A 6 22.89 -4.99 -18.05
CA ASN A 6 22.29 -3.84 -18.72
C ASN A 6 20.87 -3.51 -18.16
N ILE A 7 20.77 -3.44 -16.84
CA ILE A 7 19.51 -3.10 -16.18
C ILE A 7 19.16 -1.64 -16.46
N ASP A 8 17.94 -1.38 -16.86
CA ASP A 8 17.38 -0.05 -17.15
C ASP A 8 16.37 0.42 -16.08
N THR A 9 15.81 -0.50 -15.29
CA THR A 9 14.79 -0.19 -14.30
C THR A 9 15.06 -0.90 -12.98
N ILE A 10 14.93 -0.19 -11.87
CA ILE A 10 15.11 -0.70 -10.51
C ILE A 10 13.80 -0.57 -9.73
N TYR A 11 13.25 -1.67 -9.25
CA TYR A 11 12.13 -1.69 -8.30
C TYR A 11 12.68 -1.84 -6.88
N ASN A 12 12.73 -0.74 -6.13
CA ASN A 12 13.17 -0.73 -4.74
C ASN A 12 12.00 -1.07 -3.81
N LEU A 13 11.82 -2.34 -3.50
CA LEU A 13 10.73 -2.85 -2.65
C LEU A 13 11.16 -3.09 -1.20
N ALA A 14 12.40 -2.74 -0.85
CA ALA A 14 12.94 -2.97 0.49
C ALA A 14 12.33 -2.00 1.51
N ALA A 15 11.59 -2.52 2.46
CA ALA A 15 10.98 -1.74 3.54
C ALA A 15 10.71 -2.61 4.78
N ILE A 16 10.62 -1.98 5.94
CA ILE A 16 10.07 -2.58 7.17
C ILE A 16 8.64 -2.07 7.34
N LEU A 17 7.69 -2.99 7.60
CA LEU A 17 6.28 -2.64 7.73
C LEU A 17 5.98 -1.79 8.97
N SER A 18 4.87 -1.05 8.94
CA SER A 18 4.54 0.02 9.88
C SER A 18 4.66 -0.39 11.36
N ALA A 19 3.96 -1.41 11.81
CA ALA A 19 3.99 -1.83 13.21
C ALA A 19 5.36 -2.37 13.65
N THR A 20 6.05 -3.10 12.75
CA THR A 20 7.40 -3.61 13.03
C THR A 20 8.44 -2.48 13.07
N ALA A 21 8.29 -1.46 12.23
CA ALA A 21 9.17 -0.29 12.23
C ALA A 21 9.05 0.52 13.53
N GLU A 22 7.85 0.64 14.12
CA GLU A 22 7.66 1.31 15.42
C GLU A 22 8.41 0.59 16.57
N LEU A 23 8.56 -0.72 16.49
CA LEU A 23 9.35 -1.48 17.48
C LEU A 23 10.86 -1.26 17.33
N ASN A 24 11.33 -0.91 16.13
CA ASN A 24 12.73 -0.62 15.86
C ASN A 24 12.87 0.52 14.82
N PRO A 25 12.70 1.78 15.25
CA PRO A 25 12.65 2.93 14.36
C PRO A 25 13.91 3.11 13.49
N MET A 26 15.09 2.86 14.05
CA MET A 26 16.36 3.01 13.31
C MET A 26 16.54 1.92 12.26
N LEU A 27 16.05 0.71 12.50
CA LEU A 27 16.03 -0.33 11.46
C LEU A 27 15.09 0.07 10.31
N GLY A 28 13.88 0.56 10.65
CA GLY A 28 12.92 1.09 9.67
C GLY A 28 13.55 2.18 8.79
N TRP A 29 14.21 3.15 9.41
CA TRP A 29 14.93 4.22 8.72
C TRP A 29 16.06 3.69 7.83
N ASN A 30 16.97 2.90 8.39
CA ASN A 30 18.15 2.43 7.66
C ASN A 30 17.79 1.54 6.46
N VAL A 31 16.80 0.67 6.60
CA VAL A 31 16.32 -0.15 5.48
C VAL A 31 15.58 0.71 4.47
N GLY A 32 14.59 1.50 4.89
CA GLY A 32 13.75 2.28 3.98
C GLY A 32 14.53 3.35 3.21
N ILE A 33 15.26 4.21 3.93
CA ILE A 33 15.99 5.32 3.30
C ILE A 33 17.34 4.88 2.75
N GLY A 34 18.06 4.01 3.45
CA GLY A 34 19.36 3.52 3.01
C GLY A 34 19.27 2.75 1.70
N SER A 35 18.27 1.86 1.54
CA SER A 35 18.06 1.16 0.27
C SER A 35 17.70 2.11 -0.87
N LEU A 36 16.81 3.09 -0.61
CA LEU A 36 16.41 4.07 -1.62
C LEU A 36 17.59 4.91 -2.09
N VAL A 37 18.38 5.47 -1.17
CA VAL A 37 19.57 6.27 -1.52
C VAL A 37 20.55 5.45 -2.37
N ASN A 38 20.80 4.20 -2.02
CA ASN A 38 21.64 3.30 -2.81
C ASN A 38 21.09 3.08 -4.23
N CYS A 39 19.77 2.85 -4.36
CA CYS A 39 19.14 2.70 -5.68
C CYS A 39 19.21 3.99 -6.51
N LEU A 40 18.94 5.14 -5.90
CA LEU A 40 18.98 6.44 -6.56
C LEU A 40 20.42 6.80 -7.04
N GLU A 41 21.44 6.54 -6.22
CA GLU A 41 22.84 6.77 -6.62
C GLU A 41 23.28 5.83 -7.75
N VAL A 42 22.88 4.55 -7.70
CA VAL A 42 23.12 3.62 -8.80
C VAL A 42 22.41 4.08 -10.07
N ALA A 43 21.14 4.47 -9.96
CA ALA A 43 20.36 4.97 -11.08
C ALA A 43 20.97 6.23 -11.70
N ARG A 44 21.46 7.17 -10.88
CA ARG A 44 22.14 8.38 -11.31
C ARG A 44 23.40 8.08 -12.12
N VAL A 45 24.16 7.05 -11.73
CA VAL A 45 25.43 6.68 -12.41
C VAL A 45 25.18 5.88 -13.69
N PHE A 46 24.17 5.04 -13.72
CA PHE A 46 23.93 4.09 -14.82
C PHE A 46 22.74 4.46 -15.71
N GLY A 47 21.99 5.52 -15.42
CA GLY A 47 20.85 5.95 -16.23
C GLY A 47 19.62 5.05 -16.08
N CYS A 48 19.42 4.38 -14.94
CA CYS A 48 18.26 3.56 -14.69
C CYS A 48 17.06 4.42 -14.24
N ALA A 49 15.83 3.96 -14.54
CA ALA A 49 14.64 4.41 -13.87
C ALA A 49 14.49 3.73 -12.50
N VAL A 50 13.80 4.37 -11.55
CA VAL A 50 13.58 3.83 -10.20
C VAL A 50 12.12 3.92 -9.83
N PHE A 51 11.53 2.77 -9.49
CA PHE A 51 10.25 2.69 -8.80
C PHE A 51 10.49 2.48 -7.30
N THR A 52 9.81 3.28 -6.46
CA THR A 52 9.81 3.07 -4.99
C THR A 52 8.39 3.23 -4.45
N PRO A 53 7.78 2.20 -3.83
CA PRO A 53 6.43 2.32 -3.30
C PRO A 53 6.36 3.28 -2.12
N SER A 54 5.50 4.30 -2.21
CA SER A 54 5.01 5.06 -1.07
C SER A 54 3.77 4.38 -0.47
N SER A 55 3.07 5.05 0.44
CA SER A 55 1.97 4.48 1.20
C SER A 55 1.03 5.57 1.72
N ILE A 56 -0.23 5.22 2.00
CA ILE A 56 -1.13 6.05 2.81
C ILE A 56 -0.53 6.41 4.17
N GLY A 57 0.45 5.63 4.65
CA GLY A 57 1.23 5.96 5.85
C GLY A 57 2.03 7.26 5.76
N ALA A 58 2.23 7.83 4.58
CA ALA A 58 2.83 9.16 4.38
C ALA A 58 1.94 10.29 4.89
N PHE A 59 0.65 10.03 5.06
CA PHE A 59 -0.31 10.97 5.62
C PHE A 59 -0.34 10.89 7.15
N GLY A 60 -0.97 11.87 7.79
CA GLY A 60 -1.02 11.96 9.25
C GLY A 60 -2.36 12.50 9.76
N PRO A 61 -2.50 12.68 11.08
CA PRO A 61 -3.78 13.04 11.72
C PRO A 61 -4.41 14.35 11.21
N ASN A 62 -3.59 15.25 10.65
CA ASN A 62 -4.05 16.56 10.15
C ASN A 62 -4.34 16.55 8.63
N THR A 63 -4.16 15.43 7.97
CA THR A 63 -4.51 15.26 6.55
C THR A 63 -6.04 15.10 6.44
N PRO A 64 -6.71 15.71 5.44
CA PRO A 64 -8.10 15.42 5.14
C PRO A 64 -8.29 13.91 4.93
N LYS A 65 -9.29 13.30 5.58
CA LYS A 65 -9.41 11.84 5.60
C LYS A 65 -10.20 11.26 4.43
N ASP A 66 -11.20 12.01 3.98
CA ASP A 66 -12.08 11.56 2.90
C ASP A 66 -11.65 12.21 1.60
N MET A 67 -11.53 11.39 0.55
CA MET A 67 -11.04 11.82 -0.76
C MET A 67 -9.76 12.65 -0.61
N THR A 68 -8.78 12.10 0.15
CA THR A 68 -7.51 12.77 0.43
C THR A 68 -6.85 13.24 -0.86
N PRO A 69 -6.65 14.56 -1.05
CA PRO A 69 -6.10 15.10 -2.29
C PRO A 69 -4.68 14.60 -2.58
N GLN A 70 -4.30 14.63 -3.87
CA GLN A 70 -2.95 14.31 -4.32
C GLN A 70 -1.90 15.18 -3.60
N ASP A 71 -2.11 16.48 -3.62
CA ASP A 71 -1.26 17.46 -2.94
C ASP A 71 -1.93 17.94 -1.66
N THR A 72 -1.39 17.53 -0.53
CA THR A 72 -1.96 17.85 0.79
C THR A 72 -0.90 17.76 1.89
N ILE A 73 -1.31 18.03 3.13
CA ILE A 73 -0.44 17.98 4.31
C ILE A 73 0.02 16.54 4.57
N GLN A 74 1.33 16.33 4.57
CA GLN A 74 1.99 15.10 4.95
C GLN A 74 2.74 15.31 6.27
N ARG A 75 2.10 14.99 7.40
CA ARG A 75 2.70 15.04 8.74
C ARG A 75 2.42 13.75 9.51
N PRO A 76 3.01 12.63 9.04
CA PRO A 76 2.85 11.35 9.72
C PRO A 76 3.45 11.40 11.13
N ASN A 77 2.90 10.60 12.03
CA ASN A 77 3.37 10.43 13.40
C ASN A 77 4.01 9.06 13.66
N THR A 78 4.29 8.31 12.61
CA THR A 78 4.99 7.03 12.65
C THR A 78 6.33 7.12 11.92
N ILE A 79 7.33 6.35 12.37
CA ILE A 79 8.64 6.28 11.68
C ILE A 79 8.48 5.76 10.24
N TYR A 80 7.57 4.81 10.03
CA TYR A 80 7.23 4.32 8.70
C TYR A 80 6.76 5.45 7.78
N GLY A 81 5.81 6.25 8.24
CA GLY A 81 5.31 7.41 7.48
C GLY A 81 6.40 8.45 7.22
N VAL A 82 7.25 8.73 8.21
CA VAL A 82 8.39 9.64 8.05
C VAL A 82 9.34 9.14 6.95
N THR A 83 9.63 7.82 6.90
CA THR A 83 10.46 7.27 5.83
C THR A 83 9.79 7.38 4.46
N LYS A 84 8.45 7.20 4.37
CA LYS A 84 7.72 7.34 3.10
C LYS A 84 7.75 8.77 2.58
N VAL A 85 7.45 9.76 3.40
CA VAL A 85 7.56 11.19 3.02
C VAL A 85 8.98 11.55 2.61
N THR A 86 9.98 11.11 3.37
CA THR A 86 11.39 11.34 3.02
C THR A 86 11.73 10.71 1.66
N GLY A 87 11.22 9.51 1.38
CA GLY A 87 11.42 8.82 0.12
C GLY A 87 10.78 9.56 -1.06
N GLU A 88 9.57 10.09 -0.90
CA GLU A 88 8.90 10.92 -1.91
C GLU A 88 9.74 12.16 -2.25
N LEU A 89 10.13 12.92 -1.24
CA LEU A 89 10.93 14.14 -1.41
C LEU A 89 12.32 13.86 -1.99
N LEU A 90 12.98 12.77 -1.62
CA LEU A 90 14.25 12.36 -2.22
C LEU A 90 14.09 12.00 -3.70
N SER A 91 13.03 11.28 -4.04
CA SER A 91 12.73 10.90 -5.43
C SER A 91 12.52 12.14 -6.30
N ASP A 92 11.73 13.11 -5.83
CA ASP A 92 11.53 14.40 -6.52
C ASP A 92 12.83 15.18 -6.68
N TYR A 93 13.67 15.22 -5.63
CA TYR A 93 14.96 15.88 -5.67
C TYR A 93 15.90 15.25 -6.71
N TYR A 94 15.99 13.89 -6.75
CA TYR A 94 16.84 13.19 -7.72
C TYR A 94 16.37 13.38 -9.16
N PHE A 95 15.06 13.40 -9.38
CA PHE A 95 14.52 13.74 -10.69
C PHE A 95 14.89 15.18 -11.09
N THR A 96 14.57 16.15 -10.24
CA THR A 96 14.76 17.57 -10.56
C THR A 96 16.22 17.94 -10.69
N ARG A 97 17.08 17.39 -9.81
CA ARG A 97 18.50 17.78 -9.73
C ARG A 97 19.40 17.00 -10.68
N PHE A 98 19.10 15.72 -10.90
CA PHE A 98 20.00 14.81 -11.61
C PHE A 98 19.35 14.16 -12.83
N GLY A 99 18.06 14.39 -13.09
CA GLY A 99 17.34 13.80 -14.21
C GLY A 99 17.10 12.28 -14.07
N VAL A 100 17.18 11.73 -12.86
CA VAL A 100 16.86 10.32 -12.63
C VAL A 100 15.35 10.13 -12.79
N ASP A 101 14.91 9.23 -13.66
CA ASP A 101 13.50 8.91 -13.83
C ASP A 101 12.99 8.13 -12.60
N THR A 102 12.47 8.86 -11.64
CA THR A 102 11.87 8.31 -10.41
C THR A 102 10.37 8.34 -10.53
N ARG A 103 9.70 7.22 -10.15
CA ARG A 103 8.24 7.11 -10.15
C ARG A 103 7.77 6.34 -8.93
N SER A 104 6.63 6.73 -8.37
CA SER A 104 6.04 6.05 -7.23
C SER A 104 4.54 6.23 -7.14
N VAL A 105 3.90 5.33 -6.37
CA VAL A 105 2.50 5.41 -6.00
C VAL A 105 2.36 5.28 -4.48
N ARG A 106 1.37 5.96 -3.89
CA ARG A 106 0.97 5.78 -2.49
C ARG A 106 -0.02 4.65 -2.43
N PHE A 107 0.48 3.47 -2.09
CA PHE A 107 -0.39 2.31 -1.94
C PHE A 107 -1.28 2.45 -0.71
N PRO A 108 -2.58 2.08 -0.85
CA PRO A 108 -3.46 1.84 0.27
C PRO A 108 -3.12 0.53 0.99
N GLY A 109 -3.99 0.04 1.86
CA GLY A 109 -3.84 -1.28 2.45
C GLY A 109 -3.89 -2.37 1.39
N LEU A 110 -2.84 -3.19 1.29
CA LEU A 110 -2.75 -4.25 0.28
C LEU A 110 -3.28 -5.57 0.83
N ILE A 111 -4.14 -6.23 0.04
CA ILE A 111 -4.75 -7.52 0.35
C ILE A 111 -4.22 -8.55 -0.62
N SER A 112 -3.72 -9.69 -0.12
CA SER A 112 -3.14 -10.76 -0.93
C SER A 112 -3.62 -12.14 -0.49
N ASN A 113 -3.86 -13.02 -1.46
CA ASN A 113 -4.15 -14.44 -1.24
C ASN A 113 -2.90 -15.33 -1.25
N LEU A 114 -1.70 -14.78 -1.53
CA LEU A 114 -0.49 -15.57 -1.72
C LEU A 114 0.29 -15.82 -0.43
N THR A 115 0.44 -14.79 0.39
CA THR A 115 1.25 -14.84 1.62
C THR A 115 0.42 -14.53 2.85
N LEU A 116 0.83 -15.09 3.98
CA LEU A 116 0.27 -14.70 5.28
C LEU A 116 0.67 -13.26 5.61
N PRO A 117 -0.15 -12.56 6.40
CA PRO A 117 0.14 -11.22 6.90
C PRO A 117 1.48 -11.12 7.61
N GLY A 118 2.16 -9.98 7.46
CA GLY A 118 3.52 -9.74 7.97
C GLY A 118 3.61 -8.79 9.18
N GLY A 119 2.50 -8.42 9.81
CA GLY A 119 2.46 -7.50 10.96
C GLY A 119 2.13 -6.04 10.57
N GLY A 120 1.35 -5.85 9.50
CA GLY A 120 0.82 -4.54 9.10
C GLY A 120 -0.51 -4.21 9.80
N THR A 121 -0.86 -2.93 9.85
CA THR A 121 -2.13 -2.48 10.44
C THR A 121 -3.35 -2.95 9.64
N THR A 122 -3.20 -3.10 8.32
CA THR A 122 -4.26 -3.53 7.39
C THR A 122 -4.37 -5.04 7.25
N ASP A 123 -3.53 -5.81 7.92
CA ASP A 123 -3.47 -7.27 7.80
C ASP A 123 -4.76 -7.98 8.23
N TYR A 124 -5.59 -7.32 9.05
CA TYR A 124 -6.92 -7.84 9.41
C TYR A 124 -7.76 -8.20 8.18
N ALA A 125 -7.61 -7.42 7.10
CA ALA A 125 -8.34 -7.61 5.85
C ALA A 125 -7.88 -8.85 5.05
N VAL A 126 -6.75 -9.44 5.42
CA VAL A 126 -6.28 -10.74 4.92
C VAL A 126 -6.65 -11.84 5.92
N GLU A 127 -6.35 -11.65 7.21
CA GLU A 127 -6.58 -12.62 8.29
C GLU A 127 -8.04 -13.05 8.39
N ILE A 128 -8.98 -12.13 8.16
CA ILE A 128 -10.43 -12.40 8.18
C ILE A 128 -10.84 -13.47 7.15
N TYR A 129 -10.23 -13.47 5.94
CA TYR A 129 -10.52 -14.49 4.93
C TYR A 129 -9.97 -15.86 5.32
N TYR A 130 -8.77 -15.91 5.92
CA TYR A 130 -8.21 -17.16 6.42
C TYR A 130 -9.11 -17.77 7.51
N SER A 131 -9.58 -16.96 8.45
CA SER A 131 -10.51 -17.42 9.50
C SER A 131 -11.83 -17.91 8.90
N ALA A 132 -12.41 -17.16 7.97
CA ALA A 132 -13.67 -17.52 7.32
C ALA A 132 -13.57 -18.87 6.57
N VAL A 133 -12.51 -19.06 5.76
CA VAL A 133 -12.30 -20.31 5.00
C VAL A 133 -12.02 -21.49 5.91
N LYS A 134 -11.33 -21.30 7.04
CA LYS A 134 -11.10 -22.35 8.04
C LYS A 134 -12.35 -22.69 8.84
N GLY A 135 -13.37 -21.85 8.86
CA GLY A 135 -14.55 -21.99 9.72
C GLY A 135 -14.28 -21.55 11.15
N GLU A 136 -13.31 -20.68 11.35
CA GLU A 136 -12.93 -20.11 12.64
C GLU A 136 -13.60 -18.75 12.85
N LYS A 137 -13.96 -18.41 14.09
CA LYS A 137 -14.42 -17.07 14.44
C LYS A 137 -13.24 -16.08 14.33
N PHE A 138 -13.46 -14.96 13.65
CA PHE A 138 -12.43 -13.90 13.54
C PHE A 138 -12.54 -12.90 14.69
N ILE A 139 -11.40 -12.55 15.29
CA ILE A 139 -11.30 -11.49 16.28
C ILE A 139 -10.70 -10.26 15.60
N CYS A 140 -11.56 -9.29 15.28
CA CYS A 140 -11.13 -8.08 14.60
C CYS A 140 -10.36 -7.14 15.54
N PRO A 141 -9.11 -6.74 15.19
CA PRO A 141 -8.29 -5.88 16.03
C PRO A 141 -8.60 -4.38 15.87
N LEU A 142 -9.59 -4.03 15.04
CA LEU A 142 -10.02 -2.65 14.80
C LEU A 142 -11.49 -2.47 15.18
N GLU A 143 -11.86 -1.23 15.49
CA GLU A 143 -13.25 -0.86 15.78
C GLU A 143 -14.11 -0.87 14.52
N LYS A 144 -15.40 -1.12 14.71
CA LYS A 144 -16.43 -0.87 13.71
C LYS A 144 -16.38 0.61 13.27
N GLY A 145 -16.57 0.84 11.98
CA GLY A 145 -16.52 2.20 11.42
C GLY A 145 -15.11 2.73 11.16
N THR A 146 -14.06 1.91 11.35
CA THR A 146 -12.69 2.28 11.00
C THR A 146 -12.50 2.07 9.50
N PHE A 147 -12.82 3.09 8.70
CA PHE A 147 -12.62 3.06 7.26
C PHE A 147 -11.14 3.21 6.90
N MET A 148 -10.71 2.44 5.90
CA MET A 148 -9.39 2.57 5.28
C MET A 148 -9.49 2.28 3.79
N ASP A 149 -8.65 2.96 3.03
CA ASP A 149 -8.48 2.69 1.61
C ASP A 149 -7.71 1.39 1.41
N MET A 150 -8.16 0.56 0.48
CA MET A 150 -7.66 -0.81 0.26
C MET A 150 -7.52 -1.11 -1.23
N MET A 151 -6.64 -2.06 -1.54
CA MET A 151 -6.41 -2.54 -2.90
C MET A 151 -6.03 -4.01 -2.90
N TYR A 152 -6.49 -4.74 -3.90
CA TYR A 152 -6.09 -6.13 -4.11
C TYR A 152 -4.70 -6.20 -4.77
N MET A 153 -3.90 -7.20 -4.41
CA MET A 153 -2.51 -7.31 -4.87
C MET A 153 -2.34 -7.33 -6.40
N PRO A 154 -3.20 -7.99 -7.20
CA PRO A 154 -3.10 -7.90 -8.65
C PRO A 154 -3.15 -6.47 -9.18
N ASP A 155 -4.08 -5.62 -8.69
CA ASP A 155 -4.15 -4.21 -9.07
C ASP A 155 -2.90 -3.44 -8.62
N ALA A 156 -2.34 -3.77 -7.46
CA ALA A 156 -1.10 -3.15 -6.99
C ALA A 156 0.10 -3.49 -7.88
N LEU A 157 0.18 -4.72 -8.38
CA LEU A 157 1.22 -5.14 -9.33
C LEU A 157 1.05 -4.45 -10.68
N ASP A 158 -0.19 -4.37 -11.19
CA ASP A 158 -0.50 -3.63 -12.41
C ASP A 158 -0.09 -2.15 -12.24
N ALA A 159 -0.45 -1.50 -11.12
CA ALA A 159 -0.07 -0.11 -10.86
C ALA A 159 1.45 0.12 -10.89
N MET A 160 2.25 -0.83 -10.37
CA MET A 160 3.71 -0.74 -10.40
C MET A 160 4.27 -0.81 -11.82
N VAL A 161 3.70 -1.67 -12.66
CA VAL A 161 4.15 -1.84 -14.05
C VAL A 161 3.67 -0.67 -14.90
N ASP A 162 2.37 -0.37 -14.84
CA ASP A 162 1.72 0.65 -15.67
C ASP A 162 2.34 2.04 -15.46
N ILE A 163 2.63 2.45 -14.22
CA ILE A 163 3.30 3.74 -13.96
C ILE A 163 4.72 3.79 -14.55
N MET A 164 5.45 2.68 -14.54
CA MET A 164 6.81 2.63 -15.10
C MET A 164 6.80 2.58 -16.62
N GLU A 165 5.76 2.05 -17.24
CA GLU A 165 5.56 2.01 -18.69
C GLU A 165 4.85 3.27 -19.24
N ALA A 166 4.29 4.11 -18.36
CA ALA A 166 3.61 5.34 -18.74
C ALA A 166 4.54 6.33 -19.48
N ASP A 167 3.95 7.08 -20.40
CA ASP A 167 4.66 8.16 -21.13
C ASP A 167 5.18 9.22 -20.14
N PRO A 168 6.50 9.37 -19.97
CA PRO A 168 7.08 10.30 -19.01
C PRO A 168 6.70 11.75 -19.25
N SER A 169 6.33 12.12 -20.48
CA SER A 169 5.94 13.49 -20.84
C SER A 169 4.56 13.88 -20.30
N LYS A 170 3.73 12.90 -19.90
CA LYS A 170 2.39 13.11 -19.36
C LYS A 170 2.37 13.14 -17.83
N LEU A 171 3.45 12.72 -17.19
CA LEU A 171 3.53 12.64 -15.72
C LEU A 171 3.84 14.02 -15.12
N ILE A 172 2.82 14.71 -14.64
CA ILE A 172 2.95 15.99 -13.94
C ILE A 172 3.45 15.74 -12.52
N HIS A 173 2.80 14.84 -11.80
CA HIS A 173 3.14 14.52 -10.42
C HIS A 173 4.29 13.52 -10.28
N ARG A 174 4.51 12.67 -11.28
CA ARG A 174 5.61 11.71 -11.42
C ARG A 174 5.79 10.77 -10.21
N ASN A 175 6.01 11.31 -9.03
CA ASN A 175 6.18 10.55 -7.80
C ASN A 175 4.91 10.62 -6.94
N SER A 176 4.67 9.53 -6.18
CA SER A 176 3.70 9.49 -5.09
C SER A 176 2.26 9.73 -5.52
N PHE A 177 1.89 9.21 -6.69
CA PHE A 177 0.48 9.23 -7.08
C PHE A 177 -0.40 8.51 -6.06
N ASN A 178 -1.47 9.14 -5.64
CA ASN A 178 -2.53 8.44 -4.95
C ASN A 178 -3.14 7.40 -5.89
N VAL A 179 -3.26 6.15 -5.43
CA VAL A 179 -3.97 5.08 -6.14
C VAL A 179 -4.93 4.41 -5.15
N THR A 180 -6.16 4.17 -5.60
CA THR A 180 -7.21 3.54 -4.79
C THR A 180 -7.99 2.53 -5.60
N ALA A 181 -8.59 1.53 -4.94
CA ALA A 181 -9.52 0.59 -5.54
C ALA A 181 -10.84 0.55 -4.77
N MET A 182 -10.79 0.54 -3.45
CA MET A 182 -11.97 0.44 -2.60
C MET A 182 -11.70 1.01 -1.20
N SER A 183 -12.74 1.56 -0.56
CA SER A 183 -12.69 1.96 0.84
C SER A 183 -13.77 1.23 1.62
N PHE A 184 -13.42 0.60 2.74
CA PHE A 184 -14.36 -0.11 3.58
C PHE A 184 -13.88 -0.19 5.04
N ASP A 185 -14.82 -0.48 5.94
CA ASP A 185 -14.57 -0.80 7.33
C ASP A 185 -14.67 -2.33 7.58
N PRO A 186 -14.26 -2.84 8.74
CA PRO A 186 -14.33 -4.26 9.04
C PRO A 186 -15.74 -4.87 8.93
N GLU A 187 -16.79 -4.08 9.18
CA GLU A 187 -18.17 -4.58 9.10
C GLU A 187 -18.61 -4.83 7.66
N ILE A 188 -18.29 -3.90 6.75
CA ILE A 188 -18.57 -4.04 5.32
C ILE A 188 -17.87 -5.28 4.78
N LEU A 189 -16.58 -5.46 5.11
CA LEU A 189 -15.82 -6.63 4.72
C LEU A 189 -16.42 -7.93 5.26
N TYR A 190 -16.74 -7.98 6.55
CA TYR A 190 -17.41 -9.11 7.20
C TYR A 190 -18.73 -9.48 6.52
N ASN A 191 -19.60 -8.49 6.27
CA ASN A 191 -20.88 -8.71 5.61
C ASN A 191 -20.72 -9.19 4.16
N THR A 192 -19.67 -8.75 3.46
CA THR A 192 -19.35 -9.23 2.12
C THR A 192 -18.93 -10.70 2.15
N ILE A 193 -18.05 -11.09 3.08
CA ILE A 193 -17.66 -12.51 3.26
C ILE A 193 -18.87 -13.39 3.61
N LYS A 194 -19.79 -12.90 4.43
CA LYS A 194 -21.02 -13.64 4.79
C LYS A 194 -21.93 -13.94 3.62
N LYS A 195 -21.90 -13.20 2.54
CA LYS A 195 -22.64 -13.56 1.31
C LYS A 195 -22.20 -14.93 0.76
N TYR A 196 -20.93 -15.28 0.95
CA TYR A 196 -20.30 -16.51 0.42
C TYR A 196 -20.11 -17.59 1.48
N ILE A 197 -19.99 -17.21 2.75
CA ILE A 197 -19.82 -18.10 3.92
C ILE A 197 -20.82 -17.66 5.02
N PRO A 198 -22.11 -18.03 4.92
CA PRO A 198 -23.16 -17.53 5.82
C PRO A 198 -22.94 -17.84 7.30
N THR A 199 -22.19 -18.92 7.61
CA THR A 199 -21.89 -19.35 8.99
C THR A 199 -20.72 -18.62 9.62
N PHE A 200 -20.05 -17.72 8.89
CA PHE A 200 -18.89 -16.99 9.40
C PHE A 200 -19.28 -16.02 10.52
N GLU A 201 -18.47 -16.01 11.57
CA GLU A 201 -18.66 -15.15 12.75
C GLU A 201 -17.45 -14.24 12.98
N MET A 202 -17.71 -13.01 13.43
CA MET A 202 -16.70 -12.04 13.82
C MET A 202 -17.05 -11.39 15.16
N GLU A 203 -16.01 -11.05 15.92
CA GLU A 203 -16.10 -10.30 17.17
C GLU A 203 -15.06 -9.17 17.14
N TYR A 204 -15.38 -8.03 17.74
CA TYR A 204 -14.46 -6.91 17.87
C TYR A 204 -13.67 -6.96 19.18
N LYS A 205 -12.35 -6.88 19.07
CA LYS A 205 -11.42 -6.70 20.20
C LYS A 205 -10.28 -5.75 19.78
N PRO A 206 -10.56 -4.45 19.76
CA PRO A 206 -9.59 -3.47 19.24
C PRO A 206 -8.25 -3.52 19.97
N GLU A 207 -7.18 -3.50 19.18
CA GLU A 207 -5.81 -3.37 19.68
C GLU A 207 -5.40 -1.88 19.64
N PRO A 208 -5.09 -1.23 20.79
CA PRO A 208 -4.91 0.21 20.86
C PRO A 208 -3.86 0.77 19.89
N ILE A 209 -2.74 0.05 19.67
CA ILE A 209 -1.68 0.48 18.76
C ILE A 209 -2.14 0.43 17.31
N LYS A 210 -2.73 -0.67 16.87
CA LYS A 210 -3.26 -0.81 15.50
C LYS A 210 -4.38 0.19 15.24
N GLN A 211 -5.29 0.36 16.21
CA GLN A 211 -6.38 1.33 16.10
C GLN A 211 -5.86 2.77 15.99
N ALA A 212 -4.87 3.16 16.79
CA ALA A 212 -4.28 4.50 16.72
C ALA A 212 -3.61 4.76 15.36
N ILE A 213 -2.92 3.77 14.80
CA ILE A 213 -2.32 3.87 13.46
C ILE A 213 -3.42 4.00 12.41
N ALA A 214 -4.42 3.12 12.41
CA ALA A 214 -5.56 3.17 11.47
C ALA A 214 -6.26 4.53 11.53
N ASN A 215 -6.50 5.05 12.74
CA ASN A 215 -7.11 6.37 12.95
C ASN A 215 -6.26 7.55 12.44
N SER A 216 -4.99 7.36 12.18
CA SER A 216 -4.10 8.40 11.63
C SER A 216 -4.06 8.43 10.10
N TRP A 217 -4.59 7.41 9.43
CA TRP A 217 -4.56 7.27 7.97
C TRP A 217 -5.86 7.77 7.31
N PRO A 218 -5.81 8.04 5.99
CA PRO A 218 -7.00 8.35 5.20
C PRO A 218 -8.04 7.24 5.21
N ASN A 219 -9.32 7.65 5.14
CA ASN A 219 -10.43 6.74 4.87
C ASN A 219 -10.49 6.39 3.37
N SER A 220 -10.22 7.38 2.51
CA SER A 220 -10.21 7.23 1.05
C SER A 220 -9.27 8.24 0.40
N LEU A 221 -8.76 7.91 -0.79
CA LEU A 221 -7.89 8.76 -1.59
C LEU A 221 -8.60 9.29 -2.83
N ASP A 222 -8.25 10.51 -3.25
CA ASP A 222 -8.52 11.01 -4.59
C ASP A 222 -7.38 10.55 -5.52
N ASP A 223 -7.69 9.66 -6.47
CA ASP A 223 -6.76 9.12 -7.46
C ASP A 223 -6.92 9.73 -8.84
N SER A 224 -7.62 10.87 -8.94
CA SER A 224 -7.90 11.53 -10.22
C SER A 224 -6.63 11.88 -11.01
N CYS A 225 -5.54 12.24 -10.33
CA CYS A 225 -4.26 12.49 -10.99
C CYS A 225 -3.71 11.23 -11.65
N ALA A 226 -3.71 10.09 -10.99
CA ALA A 226 -3.27 8.82 -11.56
C ALA A 226 -4.13 8.41 -12.76
N ARG A 227 -5.45 8.54 -12.65
CA ARG A 227 -6.37 8.26 -13.76
C ARG A 227 -6.12 9.13 -14.98
N ASN A 228 -5.89 10.43 -14.77
CA ASN A 228 -5.73 11.39 -15.86
C ASN A 228 -4.34 11.34 -16.50
N GLU A 229 -3.28 11.12 -15.73
CA GLU A 229 -1.91 11.23 -16.22
C GLU A 229 -1.37 9.94 -16.84
N TRP A 230 -1.75 8.79 -16.30
CA TRP A 230 -1.27 7.49 -16.80
C TRP A 230 -2.34 6.39 -16.92
N GLY A 231 -3.62 6.73 -16.75
CA GLY A 231 -4.72 5.83 -17.09
C GLY A 231 -5.02 4.79 -16.01
N TRP A 232 -4.66 5.04 -14.75
CA TRP A 232 -4.96 4.14 -13.62
C TRP A 232 -6.43 3.73 -13.61
N ASN A 233 -6.69 2.43 -13.52
CA ASN A 233 -8.04 1.89 -13.45
C ASN A 233 -8.04 0.50 -12.78
N PRO A 234 -8.35 0.41 -11.48
CA PRO A 234 -8.38 -0.86 -10.77
C PRO A 234 -9.44 -1.81 -11.35
N LYS A 235 -9.14 -3.10 -11.35
CA LYS A 235 -9.98 -4.16 -11.94
C LYS A 235 -10.83 -4.87 -10.91
N TYR A 236 -10.46 -4.79 -9.63
CA TYR A 236 -11.11 -5.49 -8.53
C TYR A 236 -11.87 -4.52 -7.64
N ASP A 237 -13.17 -4.79 -7.50
CA ASP A 237 -13.99 -4.27 -6.41
C ASP A 237 -14.00 -5.26 -5.23
N LEU A 238 -14.69 -4.91 -4.14
CA LEU A 238 -14.74 -5.71 -2.93
C LEU A 238 -15.37 -7.10 -3.15
N ASP A 239 -16.40 -7.20 -3.99
CA ASP A 239 -17.07 -8.48 -4.26
C ASP A 239 -16.17 -9.40 -5.12
N LYS A 240 -15.57 -8.90 -6.20
CA LYS A 240 -14.64 -9.68 -7.03
C LYS A 240 -13.42 -10.15 -6.26
N MET A 241 -12.82 -9.26 -5.47
CA MET A 241 -11.71 -9.61 -4.59
C MET A 241 -12.11 -10.69 -3.60
N SER A 242 -13.29 -10.57 -2.98
CA SER A 242 -13.76 -11.53 -1.98
C SER A 242 -13.97 -12.92 -2.56
N VAL A 243 -14.50 -13.02 -3.78
CA VAL A 243 -14.65 -14.30 -4.49
C VAL A 243 -13.28 -14.93 -4.71
N ASP A 244 -12.35 -14.20 -5.32
CA ASP A 244 -11.01 -14.70 -5.65
C ASP A 244 -10.22 -15.09 -4.37
N MET A 245 -10.30 -14.28 -3.32
CA MET A 245 -9.70 -14.60 -2.01
C MET A 245 -10.24 -15.92 -1.45
N ILE A 246 -11.56 -16.10 -1.44
CA ILE A 246 -12.20 -17.29 -0.87
C ILE A 246 -11.87 -18.53 -1.69
N GLU A 247 -11.97 -18.47 -3.02
CA GLU A 247 -11.70 -19.60 -3.92
C GLU A 247 -10.23 -20.02 -3.84
N THR A 248 -9.31 -19.07 -3.93
CA THR A 248 -7.87 -19.36 -3.84
C THR A 248 -7.49 -19.92 -2.48
N LEU A 249 -8.00 -19.38 -1.39
CA LEU A 249 -7.71 -19.88 -0.05
C LEU A 249 -8.33 -21.25 0.21
N ARG A 250 -9.52 -21.55 -0.31
CA ARG A 250 -10.11 -22.90 -0.26
C ARG A 250 -9.21 -23.91 -0.96
N ALA A 251 -8.79 -23.62 -2.19
CA ALA A 251 -7.87 -24.49 -2.94
C ALA A 251 -6.54 -24.70 -2.18
N LYS A 252 -5.97 -23.63 -1.64
CA LYS A 252 -4.70 -23.65 -0.90
C LYS A 252 -4.77 -24.43 0.41
N LEU A 253 -5.91 -24.38 1.10
CA LEU A 253 -6.13 -25.02 2.42
C LEU A 253 -6.80 -26.40 2.30
N GLY A 254 -7.14 -26.87 1.09
CA GLY A 254 -7.80 -28.15 0.86
C GLY A 254 -9.23 -28.18 1.43
N LYS A 255 -9.98 -27.07 1.34
CA LYS A 255 -11.33 -26.88 1.90
C LYS A 255 -12.39 -26.82 0.81
#